data_2d13ea35a9cf5689c09db76b20df7c39
#
_entry.id   2d13ea35a9cf5689c09db76b20df7c39
#
_cell.length_a   1.000
_cell.length_b   1.000
_cell.length_c   1.000
_cell.angle_alpha   90.00
_cell.angle_beta   90.00
_cell.angle_gamma   90.00
#
_symmetry.space_group_name_H-M   'P 1'
#
loop_
_entity.id
_entity.type
_entity.pdbx_description
1 polymer ?
#
loop_
_entity_poly.entity_id
_entity_poly.type
_entity_poly.pdbx_seq_one_letter_code
_entity_poly.pdbx_strand_id
1 'polypeptide(L)'
;MKIGVSSYSFSRYYSAGEMTLAEMVKKSSELGFTGFEMLPRYFGADEATPAQCRELKHMLEDASLDVACYTLASNFGLPEGPDRQAVTDRIRREIENAVVLGATRCRIESSFGPGEGDAATFEEMVDRVVRATKEVADHALKLGVKLGLENHGRCFATFRQCVQVIREVKNPAYGAVPDIGNFLVVDDDPVLACRELAKYAIHVHAKDFLYRPPEPEMTEGRWFRSKDGHQMQGAVVGEGDVPVKECLQALKNRGYDGYLAVEHESPEDPVEGLRRSRAFLEETLASLD
;
A
#
# COMPACT_ATOMS: atom_id res chain seq x y z
N MET A 1 -4.93 13.00 -10.93
CA MET A 1 -4.84 11.68 -10.26
C MET A 1 -5.88 10.75 -10.85
N LYS A 2 -5.61 9.44 -10.92
CA LYS A 2 -6.52 8.37 -11.38
C LYS A 2 -7.00 7.55 -10.19
N ILE A 3 -8.18 6.92 -10.27
CA ILE A 3 -8.72 6.09 -9.18
C ILE A 3 -8.57 4.62 -9.55
N GLY A 4 -7.86 3.88 -8.72
CA GLY A 4 -7.67 2.44 -8.79
C GLY A 4 -8.23 1.73 -7.56
N VAL A 5 -8.17 0.41 -7.59
CA VAL A 5 -8.52 -0.44 -6.46
C VAL A 5 -7.43 -1.46 -6.18
N SER A 6 -7.13 -1.68 -4.91
CA SER A 6 -6.25 -2.76 -4.48
C SER A 6 -7.06 -4.07 -4.38
N SER A 7 -6.48 -5.17 -4.88
CA SER A 7 -7.05 -6.51 -4.71
C SER A 7 -7.25 -6.86 -3.23
N TYR A 8 -6.51 -6.20 -2.32
CA TYR A 8 -6.70 -6.33 -0.87
C TYR A 8 -8.14 -6.02 -0.43
N SER A 9 -8.80 -5.07 -1.09
CA SER A 9 -10.17 -4.67 -0.79
C SER A 9 -11.20 -5.82 -0.91
N PHE A 10 -10.87 -6.85 -1.67
CA PHE A 10 -11.71 -8.05 -1.85
C PHE A 10 -11.31 -9.22 -0.95
N SER A 11 -10.38 -9.01 0.00
CA SER A 11 -9.81 -10.09 0.83
C SER A 11 -10.86 -10.90 1.59
N ARG A 12 -11.95 -10.29 2.04
CA ARG A 12 -13.05 -10.99 2.73
C ARG A 12 -13.75 -12.00 1.82
N TYR A 13 -14.08 -11.61 0.61
CA TYR A 13 -14.70 -12.50 -0.39
C TYR A 13 -13.75 -13.61 -0.83
N TYR A 14 -12.48 -13.28 -1.06
CA TYR A 14 -11.48 -14.27 -1.43
C TYR A 14 -11.27 -15.31 -0.33
N SER A 15 -11.13 -14.88 0.92
CA SER A 15 -10.94 -15.77 2.06
C SER A 15 -12.16 -16.63 2.37
N ALA A 16 -13.37 -16.15 2.02
CA ALA A 16 -14.60 -16.90 2.12
C ALA A 16 -14.81 -17.87 0.93
N GLY A 17 -13.96 -17.82 -0.12
CA GLY A 17 -14.14 -18.59 -1.36
C GLY A 17 -15.29 -18.07 -2.22
N GLU A 18 -15.75 -16.86 -2.00
CA GLU A 18 -16.90 -16.24 -2.69
C GLU A 18 -16.49 -15.44 -3.93
N MET A 19 -15.19 -15.18 -4.12
CA MET A 19 -14.68 -14.41 -5.25
C MET A 19 -13.28 -14.87 -5.64
N THR A 20 -13.08 -15.18 -6.91
CA THR A 20 -11.79 -15.47 -7.53
C THR A 20 -11.08 -14.20 -7.98
N LEU A 21 -9.79 -14.30 -8.32
CA LEU A 21 -9.03 -13.17 -8.86
C LEU A 21 -9.66 -12.61 -10.15
N ALA A 22 -10.13 -13.48 -11.05
CA ALA A 22 -10.81 -13.06 -12.30
C ALA A 22 -12.09 -12.27 -12.00
N GLU A 23 -12.85 -12.69 -11.00
CA GLU A 23 -14.06 -11.98 -10.56
C GLU A 23 -13.73 -10.64 -9.89
N MET A 24 -12.61 -10.54 -9.15
CA MET A 24 -12.13 -9.26 -8.61
C MET A 24 -11.82 -8.26 -9.74
N VAL A 25 -11.10 -8.71 -10.76
CA VAL A 25 -10.76 -7.89 -11.94
C VAL A 25 -12.03 -7.42 -12.64
N LYS A 26 -12.95 -8.34 -12.94
CA LYS A 26 -14.24 -8.01 -13.55
C LYS A 26 -15.04 -7.03 -12.71
N LYS A 27 -15.15 -7.28 -11.40
CA LYS A 27 -15.88 -6.40 -10.46
C LYS A 27 -15.27 -5.01 -10.38
N SER A 28 -13.95 -4.90 -10.40
CA SER A 28 -13.25 -3.62 -10.41
C SER A 28 -13.60 -2.77 -11.64
N SER A 29 -13.65 -3.40 -12.83
CA SER A 29 -14.08 -2.73 -14.06
C SER A 29 -15.57 -2.36 -14.02
N GLU A 30 -16.45 -3.26 -13.56
CA GLU A 30 -17.89 -2.97 -13.39
C GLU A 30 -18.16 -1.81 -12.44
N LEU A 31 -17.36 -1.66 -11.39
CA LEU A 31 -17.42 -0.54 -10.47
C LEU A 31 -16.84 0.75 -11.06
N GLY A 32 -16.22 0.70 -12.24
CA GLY A 32 -15.68 1.85 -12.98
C GLY A 32 -14.31 2.31 -12.50
N PHE A 33 -13.55 1.49 -11.78
CA PHE A 33 -12.13 1.76 -11.54
C PHE A 33 -11.35 1.72 -12.85
N THR A 34 -10.23 2.46 -12.91
CA THR A 34 -9.38 2.51 -14.11
C THR A 34 -8.03 1.84 -13.92
N GLY A 35 -7.71 1.40 -12.71
CA GLY A 35 -6.49 0.69 -12.38
C GLY A 35 -6.70 -0.35 -11.30
N PHE A 36 -5.91 -1.42 -11.40
CA PHE A 36 -5.92 -2.52 -10.45
C PHE A 36 -4.54 -2.69 -9.81
N GLU A 37 -4.51 -2.79 -8.50
CA GLU A 37 -3.31 -3.12 -7.75
C GLU A 37 -3.37 -4.58 -7.32
N MET A 38 -2.30 -5.32 -7.62
CA MET A 38 -2.25 -6.77 -7.40
C MET A 38 -1.33 -7.15 -6.25
N LEU A 39 -1.84 -8.01 -5.35
CA LEU A 39 -1.07 -8.71 -4.33
C LEU A 39 -0.86 -10.17 -4.74
N PRO A 40 0.38 -10.71 -4.76
CA PRO A 40 0.69 -12.09 -5.22
C PRO A 40 -0.12 -13.19 -4.53
N ARG A 41 -0.47 -13.01 -3.26
CA ARG A 41 -1.23 -14.02 -2.50
C ARG A 41 -2.55 -14.45 -3.14
N TYR A 42 -3.13 -13.63 -4.01
CA TYR A 42 -4.37 -13.98 -4.74
C TYR A 42 -4.13 -14.89 -5.94
N PHE A 43 -2.88 -15.24 -6.23
CA PHE A 43 -2.56 -16.38 -7.10
C PHE A 43 -2.56 -17.73 -6.36
N GLY A 44 -2.84 -17.75 -5.06
CA GLY A 44 -2.83 -18.94 -4.23
C GLY A 44 -1.45 -19.32 -3.66
N ALA A 45 -0.48 -18.41 -3.76
CA ALA A 45 0.87 -18.57 -3.23
C ALA A 45 1.47 -17.20 -2.84
N ASP A 46 2.50 -17.23 -2.00
CA ASP A 46 3.20 -16.01 -1.56
C ASP A 46 4.07 -15.38 -2.67
N GLU A 47 4.35 -16.13 -3.72
CA GLU A 47 5.15 -15.71 -4.87
C GLU A 47 4.42 -16.08 -6.17
N ALA A 48 4.33 -15.13 -7.10
CA ALA A 48 3.71 -15.34 -8.39
C ALA A 48 4.63 -16.12 -9.34
N THR A 49 4.05 -16.77 -10.34
CA THR A 49 4.78 -17.29 -11.48
C THR A 49 4.67 -16.34 -12.68
N PRO A 50 5.65 -16.32 -13.61
CA PRO A 50 5.54 -15.53 -14.83
C PRO A 50 4.32 -15.89 -15.69
N ALA A 51 3.82 -17.14 -15.61
CA ALA A 51 2.63 -17.58 -16.32
C ALA A 51 1.37 -16.92 -15.75
N GLN A 52 1.22 -16.92 -14.43
CA GLN A 52 0.11 -16.24 -13.72
C GLN A 52 0.11 -14.73 -14.00
N CYS A 53 1.30 -14.10 -14.01
CA CYS A 53 1.41 -12.68 -14.35
C CYS A 53 0.98 -12.37 -15.78
N ARG A 54 1.31 -13.22 -16.77
CA ARG A 54 0.81 -13.06 -18.15
C ARG A 54 -0.70 -13.23 -18.25
N GLU A 55 -1.25 -14.22 -17.56
CA GLU A 55 -2.69 -14.45 -17.53
C GLU A 55 -3.42 -13.25 -16.91
N LEU A 56 -2.98 -12.77 -15.77
CA LEU A 56 -3.56 -11.56 -15.15
C LEU A 56 -3.43 -10.33 -16.05
N LYS A 57 -2.31 -10.17 -16.74
CA LYS A 57 -2.12 -9.07 -17.69
C LYS A 57 -3.23 -9.06 -18.76
N HIS A 58 -3.52 -10.22 -19.37
CA HIS A 58 -4.61 -10.35 -20.35
C HIS A 58 -5.97 -10.07 -19.72
N MET A 59 -6.24 -10.57 -18.51
CA MET A 59 -7.50 -10.27 -17.82
C MET A 59 -7.69 -8.76 -17.59
N LEU A 60 -6.62 -8.03 -17.22
CA LEU A 60 -6.67 -6.59 -17.01
C LEU A 60 -6.85 -5.82 -18.32
N GLU A 61 -6.16 -6.24 -19.40
CA GLU A 61 -6.30 -5.67 -20.73
C GLU A 61 -7.75 -5.85 -21.24
N ASP A 62 -8.34 -7.05 -21.11
CA ASP A 62 -9.72 -7.34 -21.49
C ASP A 62 -10.74 -6.53 -20.68
N ALA A 63 -10.43 -6.26 -19.40
CA ALA A 63 -11.25 -5.46 -18.50
C ALA A 63 -11.01 -3.94 -18.65
N SER A 64 -10.07 -3.50 -19.50
CA SER A 64 -9.65 -2.10 -19.68
C SER A 64 -9.14 -1.46 -18.39
N LEU A 65 -8.39 -2.23 -17.58
CA LEU A 65 -7.77 -1.78 -16.34
C LEU A 65 -6.25 -1.64 -16.52
N ASP A 66 -5.68 -0.50 -16.14
CA ASP A 66 -4.23 -0.35 -16.02
C ASP A 66 -3.70 -1.17 -14.84
N VAL A 67 -2.46 -1.65 -14.92
CA VAL A 67 -1.74 -2.16 -13.75
C VAL A 67 -1.30 -0.96 -12.90
N ALA A 68 -2.03 -0.66 -11.83
CA ALA A 68 -1.77 0.51 -10.99
C ALA A 68 -0.50 0.33 -10.15
N CYS A 69 -0.34 -0.83 -9.53
CA CYS A 69 0.80 -1.19 -8.69
C CYS A 69 0.87 -2.72 -8.52
N TYR A 70 2.05 -3.24 -8.20
CA TYR A 70 2.25 -4.61 -7.77
C TYR A 70 2.77 -4.60 -6.32
N THR A 71 1.97 -5.09 -5.39
CA THR A 71 2.20 -4.92 -3.94
C THR A 71 2.85 -6.15 -3.35
N LEU A 72 4.03 -5.96 -2.76
CA LEU A 72 4.89 -7.01 -2.26
C LEU A 72 5.06 -6.89 -0.74
N ALA A 73 4.79 -7.97 -0.02
CA ALA A 73 5.13 -8.07 1.39
C ALA A 73 6.65 -8.30 1.53
N SER A 74 7.32 -7.52 2.36
CA SER A 74 8.76 -7.64 2.63
C SER A 74 9.06 -7.36 4.11
N ASN A 75 10.13 -7.95 4.62
CA ASN A 75 10.68 -7.66 5.93
C ASN A 75 12.21 -7.57 5.84
N PHE A 76 12.71 -6.37 5.60
CA PHE A 76 14.14 -6.09 5.50
C PHE A 76 14.81 -5.80 6.85
N GLY A 77 14.02 -5.69 7.93
CA GLY A 77 14.52 -5.51 9.29
C GLY A 77 15.15 -6.75 9.91
N LEU A 78 15.04 -7.92 9.25
CA LEU A 78 15.67 -9.15 9.71
C LEU A 78 17.20 -9.02 9.83
N PRO A 79 17.82 -9.71 10.80
CA PRO A 79 19.28 -9.81 10.91
C PRO A 79 19.93 -10.31 9.61
N GLU A 80 21.19 -9.96 9.39
CA GLU A 80 21.96 -10.54 8.30
C GLU A 80 22.02 -12.06 8.43
N GLY A 81 21.71 -12.72 7.32
CA GLY A 81 21.66 -14.18 7.30
C GLY A 81 20.78 -14.74 6.19
N PRO A 82 20.61 -16.07 6.18
CA PRO A 82 19.85 -16.77 5.14
C PRO A 82 18.42 -16.26 4.98
N ASP A 83 17.72 -15.96 6.06
CA ASP A 83 16.31 -15.54 6.03
C ASP A 83 16.14 -14.16 5.36
N ARG A 84 17.01 -13.19 5.70
CA ARG A 84 17.00 -11.88 5.01
C ARG A 84 17.40 -12.04 3.55
N GLN A 85 18.37 -12.89 3.23
CA GLN A 85 18.76 -13.15 1.85
C GLN A 85 17.60 -13.76 1.06
N ALA A 86 16.87 -14.72 1.64
CA ALA A 86 15.69 -15.31 1.00
C ALA A 86 14.60 -14.28 0.69
N VAL A 87 14.34 -13.33 1.63
CA VAL A 87 13.41 -12.20 1.38
C VAL A 87 13.90 -11.35 0.21
N THR A 88 15.19 -10.97 0.21
CA THR A 88 15.76 -10.13 -0.85
C THR A 88 15.68 -10.81 -2.22
N ASP A 89 16.02 -12.10 -2.30
CA ASP A 89 15.97 -12.87 -3.54
C ASP A 89 14.54 -13.08 -4.03
N ARG A 90 13.59 -13.30 -3.13
CA ARG A 90 12.16 -13.35 -3.47
C ARG A 90 11.68 -12.02 -4.05
N ILE A 91 12.00 -10.90 -3.41
CA ILE A 91 11.59 -9.58 -3.91
C ILE A 91 12.18 -9.28 -5.29
N ARG A 92 13.42 -9.70 -5.57
CA ARG A 92 14.01 -9.56 -6.93
C ARG A 92 13.20 -10.34 -7.98
N ARG A 93 12.86 -11.60 -7.72
CA ARG A 93 12.03 -12.40 -8.63
C ARG A 93 10.64 -11.80 -8.81
N GLU A 94 10.05 -11.29 -7.73
CA GLU A 94 8.74 -10.61 -7.82
C GLU A 94 8.79 -9.29 -8.61
N ILE A 95 9.89 -8.54 -8.57
CA ILE A 95 10.10 -7.38 -9.45
C ILE A 95 10.16 -7.82 -10.93
N GLU A 96 10.80 -8.97 -11.24
CA GLU A 96 10.80 -9.54 -12.58
C GLU A 96 9.38 -9.97 -13.00
N ASN A 97 8.60 -10.55 -12.11
CA ASN A 97 7.18 -10.88 -12.32
C ASN A 97 6.33 -9.61 -12.55
N ALA A 98 6.61 -8.53 -11.81
CA ALA A 98 5.96 -7.24 -12.05
C ALA A 98 6.20 -6.72 -13.47
N VAL A 99 7.41 -6.86 -14.01
CA VAL A 99 7.72 -6.51 -15.41
C VAL A 99 6.90 -7.36 -16.39
N VAL A 100 6.77 -8.67 -16.15
CA VAL A 100 5.94 -9.57 -16.97
C VAL A 100 4.48 -9.15 -16.95
N LEU A 101 3.96 -8.75 -15.79
CA LEU A 101 2.62 -8.21 -15.62
C LEU A 101 2.42 -6.87 -16.37
N GLY A 102 3.49 -6.11 -16.56
CA GLY A 102 3.44 -4.76 -17.11
C GLY A 102 3.39 -3.66 -16.04
N ALA A 103 3.64 -4.00 -14.78
CA ALA A 103 3.73 -3.02 -13.71
C ALA A 103 5.01 -2.20 -13.83
N THR A 104 4.89 -0.88 -13.70
CA THR A 104 6.03 0.06 -13.68
C THR A 104 6.41 0.49 -12.27
N ARG A 105 5.65 0.03 -11.28
CA ARG A 105 5.85 0.35 -9.87
C ARG A 105 5.43 -0.80 -8.97
N CYS A 106 6.19 -0.99 -7.89
CA CYS A 106 5.89 -1.96 -6.85
C CYS A 106 5.85 -1.26 -5.50
N ARG A 107 4.89 -1.64 -4.66
CA ARG A 107 4.87 -1.28 -3.24
C ARG A 107 5.62 -2.33 -2.44
N ILE A 108 6.43 -1.89 -1.50
CA ILE A 108 7.11 -2.74 -0.52
C ILE A 108 6.92 -2.19 0.89
N GLU A 109 7.06 -3.07 1.88
CA GLU A 109 7.17 -2.72 3.29
C GLU A 109 8.64 -2.67 3.70
N SER A 110 8.97 -1.92 4.77
CA SER A 110 10.34 -1.92 5.31
C SER A 110 10.54 -3.08 6.28
N SER A 111 9.68 -3.17 7.28
CA SER A 111 9.81 -4.17 8.34
C SER A 111 8.54 -4.23 9.18
N PHE A 112 8.23 -5.43 9.68
CA PHE A 112 7.19 -5.66 10.69
C PHE A 112 7.70 -5.46 12.14
N GLY A 113 8.93 -5.00 12.30
CA GLY A 113 9.61 -4.88 13.58
C GLY A 113 10.74 -5.91 13.72
N PRO A 114 11.47 -5.88 14.85
CA PRO A 114 12.47 -6.88 15.16
C PRO A 114 11.79 -8.25 15.28
N GLY A 115 12.46 -9.29 14.79
CA GLY A 115 12.01 -10.67 14.95
C GLY A 115 11.99 -11.09 16.43
N GLU A 116 11.35 -12.22 16.71
CA GLU A 116 11.33 -12.78 18.07
C GLU A 116 12.77 -13.04 18.54
N GLY A 117 13.11 -12.54 19.72
CA GLY A 117 14.45 -12.64 20.30
C GLY A 117 15.50 -11.67 19.70
N ASP A 118 15.13 -10.84 18.74
CA ASP A 118 16.01 -9.80 18.18
C ASP A 118 15.89 -8.51 19.01
N ALA A 119 16.95 -8.11 19.67
CA ALA A 119 17.04 -6.92 20.52
C ALA A 119 17.57 -5.69 19.75
N ALA A 120 17.45 -5.66 18.42
CA ALA A 120 17.95 -4.56 17.61
C ALA A 120 17.32 -3.22 18.01
N THR A 121 18.17 -2.20 18.09
CA THR A 121 17.73 -0.80 18.23
C THR A 121 17.05 -0.33 16.91
N PHE A 122 16.34 0.79 16.99
CA PHE A 122 15.74 1.38 15.80
C PHE A 122 16.81 1.75 14.74
N GLU A 123 17.94 2.30 15.15
CA GLU A 123 19.05 2.65 14.27
C GLU A 123 19.64 1.42 13.56
N GLU A 124 19.84 0.31 14.29
CA GLU A 124 20.29 -0.94 13.69
C GLU A 124 19.27 -1.50 12.68
N MET A 125 17.98 -1.35 12.96
CA MET A 125 16.93 -1.73 12.02
C MET A 125 16.92 -0.82 10.77
N VAL A 126 17.13 0.50 10.93
CA VAL A 126 17.30 1.43 9.79
C VAL A 126 18.45 0.96 8.91
N ASP A 127 19.61 0.66 9.48
CA ASP A 127 20.78 0.17 8.73
C ASP A 127 20.48 -1.12 7.94
N ARG A 128 19.77 -2.08 8.56
CA ARG A 128 19.38 -3.34 7.91
C ARG A 128 18.44 -3.08 6.74
N VAL A 129 17.39 -2.28 6.98
CA VAL A 129 16.38 -1.93 5.96
C VAL A 129 17.04 -1.20 4.80
N VAL A 130 17.88 -0.20 5.08
CA VAL A 130 18.55 0.59 4.04
C VAL A 130 19.46 -0.28 3.18
N ARG A 131 20.24 -1.18 3.79
CA ARG A 131 21.14 -2.08 3.03
C ARG A 131 20.34 -3.02 2.11
N ALA A 132 19.35 -3.74 2.66
CA ALA A 132 18.54 -4.66 1.86
C ALA A 132 17.74 -3.92 0.77
N THR A 133 17.19 -2.76 1.09
CA THR A 133 16.43 -1.95 0.13
C THR A 133 17.31 -1.45 -1.02
N LYS A 134 18.56 -1.05 -0.77
CA LYS A 134 19.50 -0.65 -1.84
C LYS A 134 19.68 -1.76 -2.86
N GLU A 135 19.85 -2.99 -2.42
CA GLU A 135 20.06 -4.14 -3.31
C GLU A 135 18.86 -4.38 -4.23
N VAL A 136 17.63 -4.34 -3.69
CA VAL A 136 16.42 -4.55 -4.50
C VAL A 136 16.08 -3.33 -5.36
N ALA A 137 16.39 -2.11 -4.87
CA ALA A 137 16.19 -0.88 -5.64
C ALA A 137 17.16 -0.77 -6.84
N ASP A 138 18.40 -1.22 -6.70
CA ASP A 138 19.36 -1.31 -7.80
C ASP A 138 18.91 -2.32 -8.87
N HIS A 139 18.28 -3.43 -8.45
CA HIS A 139 17.69 -4.40 -9.38
C HIS A 139 16.47 -3.80 -10.10
N ALA A 140 15.56 -3.17 -9.37
CA ALA A 140 14.40 -2.50 -9.94
C ALA A 140 14.77 -1.40 -10.93
N LEU A 141 15.80 -0.60 -10.62
CA LEU A 141 16.32 0.45 -11.50
C LEU A 141 16.75 -0.11 -12.88
N LYS A 142 17.46 -1.26 -12.88
CA LYS A 142 17.90 -1.93 -14.12
C LYS A 142 16.73 -2.40 -14.98
N LEU A 143 15.60 -2.73 -14.35
CA LEU A 143 14.38 -3.19 -15.00
C LEU A 143 13.39 -2.06 -15.33
N GLY A 144 13.69 -0.82 -14.97
CA GLY A 144 12.81 0.33 -15.19
C GLY A 144 11.59 0.37 -14.28
N VAL A 145 11.62 -0.38 -13.16
CA VAL A 145 10.54 -0.43 -12.15
C VAL A 145 10.89 0.49 -10.99
N LYS A 146 9.89 1.23 -10.49
CA LYS A 146 10.02 2.00 -9.25
C LYS A 146 9.53 1.18 -8.06
N LEU A 147 10.24 1.27 -6.94
CA LEU A 147 9.82 0.73 -5.65
C LEU A 147 9.34 1.86 -4.74
N GLY A 148 8.27 1.63 -4.00
CA GLY A 148 7.78 2.59 -3.02
C GLY A 148 7.61 1.96 -1.64
N LEU A 149 8.16 2.64 -0.63
CA LEU A 149 7.93 2.32 0.77
C LEU A 149 6.53 2.77 1.18
N GLU A 150 5.72 1.84 1.65
CA GLU A 150 4.48 2.19 2.33
C GLU A 150 4.69 2.36 3.83
N ASN A 151 4.02 3.35 4.41
CA ASN A 151 3.87 3.55 5.85
C ASN A 151 2.86 2.54 6.41
N HIS A 152 3.29 1.27 6.52
CA HIS A 152 2.44 0.17 6.98
C HIS A 152 2.83 -0.31 8.38
N GLY A 153 1.83 -0.73 9.17
CA GLY A 153 2.03 -1.26 10.52
C GLY A 153 2.49 -0.19 11.51
N ARG A 154 3.46 -0.53 12.38
CA ARG A 154 3.94 0.34 13.45
C ARG A 154 5.43 0.67 13.38
N CYS A 155 6.15 -0.02 12.51
CA CYS A 155 7.59 0.16 12.32
C CYS A 155 7.83 0.80 10.95
N PHE A 156 8.61 1.88 10.92
CA PHE A 156 8.80 2.71 9.71
C PHE A 156 7.50 3.30 9.14
N ALA A 157 6.54 3.59 10.01
CA ALA A 157 5.19 3.99 9.62
C ALA A 157 4.96 5.51 9.75
N THR A 158 5.76 6.25 10.54
CA THR A 158 5.67 7.71 10.56
C THR A 158 6.31 8.30 9.30
N PHE A 159 5.80 9.46 8.83
CA PHE A 159 6.39 10.11 7.65
C PHE A 159 7.87 10.43 7.82
N ARG A 160 8.32 10.78 9.05
CA ARG A 160 9.73 11.06 9.35
C ARG A 160 10.60 9.84 9.14
N GLN A 161 10.16 8.68 9.61
CA GLN A 161 10.86 7.40 9.40
C GLN A 161 10.91 7.03 7.92
N CYS A 162 9.79 7.18 7.19
CA CYS A 162 9.75 6.93 5.73
C CYS A 162 10.73 7.85 4.99
N VAL A 163 10.73 9.16 5.28
CA VAL A 163 11.66 10.12 4.66
C VAL A 163 13.11 9.79 4.99
N GLN A 164 13.41 9.36 6.23
CA GLN A 164 14.73 8.93 6.62
C GLN A 164 15.21 7.77 5.74
N VAL A 165 14.46 6.68 5.69
CA VAL A 165 14.81 5.49 4.88
C VAL A 165 15.00 5.86 3.41
N ILE A 166 14.08 6.62 2.82
CA ILE A 166 14.16 7.02 1.40
C ILE A 166 15.43 7.83 1.12
N ARG A 167 15.79 8.76 2.01
CA ARG A 167 17.00 9.58 1.86
C ARG A 167 18.28 8.76 2.03
N GLU A 168 18.30 7.78 2.92
CA GLU A 168 19.47 6.94 3.16
C GLU A 168 19.66 5.88 2.09
N VAL A 169 18.57 5.32 1.54
CA VAL A 169 18.60 4.44 0.36
C VAL A 169 19.16 5.19 -0.84
N LYS A 170 18.74 6.44 -1.07
CA LYS A 170 19.27 7.34 -2.09
C LYS A 170 19.35 6.70 -3.49
N ASN A 171 18.27 6.06 -3.91
CA ASN A 171 18.17 5.43 -5.22
C ASN A 171 17.04 6.09 -6.03
N PRO A 172 17.25 6.46 -7.31
CA PRO A 172 16.23 7.13 -8.13
C PRO A 172 15.00 6.26 -8.43
N ALA A 173 15.12 4.93 -8.28
CA ALA A 173 14.00 4.00 -8.41
C ALA A 173 13.22 3.82 -7.09
N TYR A 174 13.65 4.43 -5.98
CA TYR A 174 13.02 4.25 -4.67
C TYR A 174 12.32 5.52 -4.21
N GLY A 175 11.04 5.37 -3.85
CA GLY A 175 10.18 6.45 -3.39
C GLY A 175 9.24 6.02 -2.28
N ALA A 176 8.07 6.65 -2.21
CA ALA A 176 7.05 6.39 -1.20
C ALA A 176 5.75 5.88 -1.86
N VAL A 177 5.01 5.08 -1.12
CA VAL A 177 3.58 4.81 -1.29
C VAL A 177 2.86 5.30 -0.03
N PRO A 178 2.53 6.59 0.08
CA PRO A 178 1.75 7.07 1.20
C PRO A 178 0.38 6.37 1.25
N ASP A 179 0.11 5.63 2.32
CA ASP A 179 -1.25 5.28 2.70
C ASP A 179 -1.77 6.38 3.62
N ILE A 180 -2.78 7.12 3.15
CA ILE A 180 -3.26 8.31 3.86
C ILE A 180 -3.96 7.98 5.18
N GLY A 181 -4.51 6.79 5.32
CA GLY A 181 -5.17 6.32 6.54
C GLY A 181 -4.19 5.77 7.57
N ASN A 182 -3.15 5.07 7.13
CA ASN A 182 -2.20 4.41 8.02
C ASN A 182 -1.40 5.38 8.91
N PHE A 183 -1.35 6.67 8.59
CA PHE A 183 -0.74 7.66 9.48
C PHE A 183 -1.44 7.75 10.83
N LEU A 184 -2.77 7.57 10.86
CA LEU A 184 -3.52 7.52 12.11
C LEU A 184 -3.17 6.32 12.99
N VAL A 185 -2.69 5.20 12.42
CA VAL A 185 -2.26 4.01 13.17
C VAL A 185 -1.08 4.32 14.11
N VAL A 186 -0.26 5.30 13.72
CA VAL A 186 0.90 5.77 14.51
C VAL A 186 0.74 7.18 15.05
N ASP A 187 -0.51 7.66 15.07
CA ASP A 187 -0.89 8.99 15.59
C ASP A 187 -0.12 10.15 14.90
N ASP A 188 0.21 9.99 13.63
CA ASP A 188 0.85 11.01 12.81
C ASP A 188 -0.22 11.86 12.08
N ASP A 189 0.10 13.10 11.73
CA ASP A 189 -0.78 13.99 10.98
C ASP A 189 -0.81 13.58 9.49
N PRO A 190 -1.94 13.07 8.94
CA PRO A 190 -2.01 12.60 7.55
C PRO A 190 -1.74 13.70 6.52
N VAL A 191 -2.17 14.95 6.77
CA VAL A 191 -2.00 16.06 5.83
C VAL A 191 -0.54 16.49 5.77
N LEU A 192 0.10 16.63 6.94
CA LEU A 192 1.52 16.94 7.02
C LEU A 192 2.35 15.82 6.37
N ALA A 193 2.01 14.56 6.66
CA ALA A 193 2.69 13.40 6.10
C ALA A 193 2.58 13.36 4.56
N CYS A 194 1.39 13.55 4.01
CA CYS A 194 1.18 13.63 2.57
C CYS A 194 1.98 14.77 1.94
N ARG A 195 2.02 15.95 2.55
CA ARG A 195 2.80 17.10 2.07
C ARG A 195 4.30 16.80 2.01
N GLU A 196 4.84 16.14 3.03
CA GLU A 196 6.28 15.85 3.12
C GLU A 196 6.70 14.68 2.20
N LEU A 197 5.82 13.67 2.03
CA LEU A 197 6.09 12.51 1.20
C LEU A 197 5.72 12.69 -0.28
N ALA A 198 4.89 13.68 -0.63
CA ALA A 198 4.39 13.87 -1.98
C ALA A 198 5.48 13.91 -3.07
N LYS A 199 6.64 14.53 -2.79
CA LYS A 199 7.77 14.60 -3.74
C LYS A 199 8.45 13.24 -4.00
N TYR A 200 8.19 12.26 -3.14
CA TYR A 200 8.68 10.89 -3.27
C TYR A 200 7.60 9.92 -3.72
N ALA A 201 6.34 10.35 -3.75
CA ALA A 201 5.20 9.47 -4.01
C ALA A 201 5.25 8.91 -5.43
N ILE A 202 5.20 7.59 -5.53
CA ILE A 202 5.11 6.86 -6.81
C ILE A 202 3.73 6.22 -6.97
N HIS A 203 3.02 6.00 -5.89
CA HIS A 203 1.67 5.44 -5.77
C HIS A 203 1.06 5.93 -4.47
N VAL A 204 -0.25 5.85 -4.28
CA VAL A 204 -0.94 6.27 -3.06
C VAL A 204 -2.06 5.28 -2.73
N HIS A 205 -2.18 4.89 -1.47
CA HIS A 205 -3.35 4.17 -0.97
C HIS A 205 -4.36 5.15 -0.36
N ALA A 206 -5.61 5.03 -0.80
CA ALA A 206 -6.75 5.72 -0.23
C ALA A 206 -7.47 4.76 0.74
N LYS A 207 -7.26 4.99 2.02
CA LYS A 207 -7.82 4.23 3.13
C LYS A 207 -8.41 5.20 4.14
N ASP A 208 -9.46 4.80 4.84
CA ASP A 208 -10.09 5.63 5.85
C ASP A 208 -10.40 4.84 7.11
N PHE A 209 -10.41 5.53 8.24
CA PHE A 209 -10.65 4.96 9.56
C PHE A 209 -11.55 5.88 10.38
N LEU A 210 -12.43 5.28 11.18
CA LEU A 210 -12.95 5.94 12.37
C LEU A 210 -11.82 5.99 13.41
N TYR A 211 -11.63 7.16 14.02
CA TYR A 211 -10.57 7.41 14.99
C TYR A 211 -11.15 8.07 16.23
N ARG A 212 -11.12 7.38 17.34
CA ARG A 212 -11.83 7.74 18.57
C ARG A 212 -10.86 7.81 19.75
N PRO A 213 -11.18 8.63 20.78
CA PRO A 213 -10.41 8.66 22.02
C PRO A 213 -10.21 7.26 22.62
N PRO A 214 -9.17 7.08 23.47
CA PRO A 214 -8.92 5.81 24.15
C PRO A 214 -10.09 5.35 25.04
N GLU A 215 -10.83 6.29 25.60
CA GLU A 215 -11.96 6.06 26.48
C GLU A 215 -13.19 6.92 26.08
N PRO A 216 -14.41 6.43 26.28
CA PRO A 216 -14.79 5.08 26.75
C PRO A 216 -14.45 3.99 25.69
N GLU A 217 -14.24 2.75 26.17
CA GLU A 217 -13.90 1.64 25.26
C GLU A 217 -15.08 1.27 24.34
N MET A 218 -14.78 1.15 23.05
CA MET A 218 -15.77 0.70 22.06
C MET A 218 -15.92 -0.82 22.16
N THR A 219 -17.13 -1.28 22.44
CA THR A 219 -17.43 -2.71 22.70
C THR A 219 -18.08 -3.43 21.52
N GLU A 220 -18.61 -2.69 20.55
CA GLU A 220 -19.24 -3.25 19.36
C GLU A 220 -18.37 -3.05 18.12
N GLY A 221 -18.20 -4.10 17.32
CA GLY A 221 -17.41 -4.06 16.10
C GLY A 221 -15.96 -4.53 16.28
N ARG A 222 -15.18 -4.38 15.22
CA ARG A 222 -13.75 -4.77 15.21
C ARG A 222 -12.89 -3.53 15.35
N TRP A 223 -12.61 -3.17 16.59
CA TRP A 223 -11.73 -2.05 16.91
C TRP A 223 -10.32 -2.55 17.22
N PHE A 224 -9.33 -1.77 16.80
CA PHE A 224 -7.93 -1.94 17.18
C PHE A 224 -7.40 -0.62 17.74
N ARG A 225 -6.19 -0.62 18.29
CA ARG A 225 -5.64 0.60 18.89
C ARG A 225 -4.50 1.15 18.04
N SER A 226 -4.45 2.48 17.92
CA SER A 226 -3.29 3.20 17.43
C SER A 226 -2.10 3.03 18.36
N LYS A 227 -0.96 3.62 18.00
CA LYS A 227 0.24 3.61 18.83
C LYS A 227 0.01 4.24 20.21
N ASP A 228 -0.69 5.38 20.26
CA ASP A 228 -0.96 6.14 21.48
C ASP A 228 -2.30 5.74 22.15
N GLY A 229 -2.93 4.68 21.65
CA GLY A 229 -4.07 4.04 22.28
C GLY A 229 -5.46 4.47 21.79
N HIS A 230 -5.55 5.36 20.78
CA HIS A 230 -6.84 5.69 20.15
C HIS A 230 -7.48 4.45 19.54
N GLN A 231 -8.80 4.39 19.58
CA GLN A 231 -9.57 3.28 19.03
C GLN A 231 -9.87 3.52 17.56
N MET A 232 -9.57 2.54 16.73
CA MET A 232 -9.67 2.65 15.27
C MET A 232 -10.51 1.52 14.70
N GLN A 233 -11.28 1.83 13.67
CA GLN A 233 -12.00 0.86 12.86
C GLN A 233 -11.96 1.30 11.40
N GLY A 234 -11.74 0.38 10.46
CA GLY A 234 -11.79 0.69 9.03
C GLY A 234 -13.14 1.32 8.64
N ALA A 235 -13.10 2.33 7.79
CA ALA A 235 -14.25 3.03 7.25
C ALA A 235 -14.25 3.01 5.72
N VAL A 236 -15.39 3.29 5.12
CA VAL A 236 -15.47 3.61 3.69
C VAL A 236 -14.76 4.95 3.45
N VAL A 237 -13.95 5.06 2.42
CA VAL A 237 -13.20 6.29 2.14
C VAL A 237 -14.14 7.47 1.98
N GLY A 238 -13.95 8.48 2.82
CA GLY A 238 -14.79 9.68 2.93
C GLY A 238 -15.86 9.62 4.03
N GLU A 239 -15.98 8.50 4.74
CA GLU A 239 -16.93 8.32 5.84
C GLU A 239 -16.23 8.15 7.20
N GLY A 240 -14.89 8.17 7.21
CA GLY A 240 -14.06 8.14 8.40
C GLY A 240 -13.59 9.52 8.86
N ASP A 241 -12.51 9.51 9.62
CA ASP A 241 -11.92 10.72 10.21
C ASP A 241 -10.60 11.13 9.52
N VAL A 242 -10.16 10.41 8.46
CA VAL A 242 -9.00 10.82 7.67
C VAL A 242 -9.36 12.06 6.86
N PRO A 243 -8.59 13.15 6.93
CA PRO A 243 -8.83 14.37 6.13
C PRO A 243 -8.43 14.13 4.66
N VAL A 244 -9.19 13.25 3.98
CA VAL A 244 -8.86 12.75 2.64
C VAL A 244 -8.67 13.89 1.63
N LYS A 245 -9.59 14.86 1.61
CA LYS A 245 -9.51 15.99 0.66
C LYS A 245 -8.22 16.80 0.84
N GLU A 246 -7.85 17.12 2.07
CA GLU A 246 -6.66 17.89 2.42
C GLU A 246 -5.38 17.09 2.08
N CYS A 247 -5.39 15.77 2.29
CA CYS A 247 -4.30 14.87 1.89
C CYS A 247 -4.12 14.87 0.36
N LEU A 248 -5.21 14.72 -0.39
CA LEU A 248 -5.17 14.74 -1.86
C LEU A 248 -4.75 16.11 -2.40
N GLN A 249 -5.20 17.21 -1.80
CA GLN A 249 -4.74 18.55 -2.14
C GLN A 249 -3.24 18.72 -1.89
N ALA A 250 -2.72 18.21 -0.78
CA ALA A 250 -1.29 18.27 -0.47
C ALA A 250 -0.45 17.48 -1.51
N LEU A 251 -0.92 16.31 -1.95
CA LEU A 251 -0.29 15.50 -3.01
C LEU A 251 -0.33 16.25 -4.36
N LYS A 252 -1.50 16.77 -4.75
CA LYS A 252 -1.70 17.52 -6.00
C LYS A 252 -0.80 18.76 -6.08
N ASN A 253 -0.69 19.52 -5.00
CA ASN A 253 0.14 20.72 -4.92
C ASN A 253 1.65 20.45 -5.14
N ARG A 254 2.06 19.20 -5.05
CA ARG A 254 3.44 18.74 -5.33
C ARG A 254 3.58 17.98 -6.66
N GLY A 255 2.52 17.99 -7.48
CA GLY A 255 2.51 17.43 -8.82
C GLY A 255 2.27 15.92 -8.88
N TYR A 256 1.75 15.28 -7.81
CA TYR A 256 1.33 13.90 -7.90
C TYR A 256 0.08 13.76 -8.77
N ASP A 257 0.16 12.94 -9.81
CA ASP A 257 -0.90 12.66 -10.78
C ASP A 257 -1.16 11.16 -11.00
N GLY A 258 -0.50 10.31 -10.21
CA GLY A 258 -0.61 8.86 -10.27
C GLY A 258 -1.94 8.28 -9.80
N TYR A 259 -1.93 6.98 -9.51
CA TYR A 259 -3.10 6.26 -8.99
C TYR A 259 -3.29 6.47 -7.49
N LEU A 260 -4.57 6.62 -7.11
CA LEU A 260 -5.09 6.44 -5.76
C LEU A 260 -5.75 5.06 -5.73
N ALA A 261 -5.11 4.07 -5.15
CA ALA A 261 -5.69 2.73 -5.00
C ALA A 261 -6.52 2.67 -3.71
N VAL A 262 -7.81 2.39 -3.84
CA VAL A 262 -8.68 2.20 -2.67
C VAL A 262 -8.30 0.90 -1.97
N GLU A 263 -8.02 0.97 -0.67
CA GLU A 263 -7.91 -0.17 0.24
C GLU A 263 -9.08 -0.15 1.24
N HIS A 264 -10.05 -1.03 0.99
CA HIS A 264 -11.24 -1.11 1.82
C HIS A 264 -11.04 -2.05 3.01
N GLU A 265 -11.12 -1.51 4.22
CA GLU A 265 -11.02 -2.25 5.48
C GLU A 265 -12.26 -2.11 6.38
N SER A 266 -13.31 -1.43 5.89
CA SER A 266 -14.57 -1.31 6.63
C SER A 266 -15.20 -2.68 6.90
N PRO A 267 -15.90 -2.86 8.03
CA PRO A 267 -16.72 -4.06 8.28
C PRO A 267 -17.90 -4.23 7.33
N GLU A 268 -18.24 -3.20 6.56
CA GLU A 268 -19.32 -3.22 5.58
C GLU A 268 -19.00 -4.14 4.38
N ASP A 269 -20.01 -4.32 3.51
CA ASP A 269 -19.83 -5.06 2.25
C ASP A 269 -18.77 -4.41 1.37
N PRO A 270 -17.71 -5.15 0.95
CA PRO A 270 -16.62 -4.56 0.18
C PRO A 270 -17.05 -3.94 -1.14
N VAL A 271 -17.99 -4.54 -1.88
CA VAL A 271 -18.44 -4.02 -3.19
C VAL A 271 -19.19 -2.70 -3.01
N GLU A 272 -20.07 -2.63 -2.02
CA GLU A 272 -20.81 -1.41 -1.72
C GLU A 272 -19.88 -0.32 -1.16
N GLY A 273 -18.95 -0.68 -0.27
CA GLY A 273 -17.94 0.24 0.25
C GLY A 273 -17.04 0.80 -0.84
N LEU A 274 -16.59 -0.03 -1.77
CA LEU A 274 -15.79 0.39 -2.92
C LEU A 274 -16.54 1.33 -3.87
N ARG A 275 -17.83 1.07 -4.10
CA ARG A 275 -18.68 1.93 -4.92
C ARG A 275 -18.76 3.34 -4.33
N ARG A 276 -19.02 3.45 -3.01
CA ARG A 276 -19.09 4.73 -2.30
C ARG A 276 -17.74 5.44 -2.23
N SER A 277 -16.68 4.70 -1.89
CA SER A 277 -15.31 5.23 -1.86
C SER A 277 -14.91 5.85 -3.19
N ARG A 278 -15.19 5.15 -4.31
CA ARG A 278 -14.90 5.66 -5.65
C ARG A 278 -15.69 6.95 -5.96
N ALA A 279 -16.99 6.96 -5.68
CA ALA A 279 -17.84 8.14 -5.91
C ALA A 279 -17.33 9.36 -5.12
N PHE A 280 -17.01 9.18 -3.84
CA PHE A 280 -16.42 10.22 -3.00
C PHE A 280 -15.09 10.74 -3.56
N LEU A 281 -14.20 9.85 -4.01
CA LEU A 281 -12.91 10.26 -4.58
C LEU A 281 -13.07 11.00 -5.90
N GLU A 282 -14.04 10.62 -6.76
CA GLU A 282 -14.34 11.36 -7.99
C GLU A 282 -14.81 12.78 -7.70
N GLU A 283 -15.76 12.94 -6.78
CA GLU A 283 -16.26 14.26 -6.36
C GLU A 283 -15.15 15.11 -5.73
N THR A 284 -14.35 14.47 -4.85
CA THR A 284 -13.23 15.14 -4.20
C THR A 284 -12.22 15.63 -5.23
N LEU A 285 -11.76 14.77 -6.15
CA LEU A 285 -10.78 15.14 -7.18
C LEU A 285 -11.28 16.24 -8.11
N ALA A 286 -12.59 16.25 -8.44
CA ALA A 286 -13.20 17.32 -9.24
C ALA A 286 -13.24 18.66 -8.49
N SER A 287 -13.20 18.66 -7.16
CA SER A 287 -13.25 19.84 -6.29
C SER A 287 -11.87 20.38 -5.89
N LEU A 288 -10.77 19.71 -6.26
CA LEU A 288 -9.42 20.18 -5.94
C LEU A 288 -9.01 21.32 -6.88
N ASP A 289 -8.36 22.34 -6.34
CA ASP A 289 -7.83 23.50 -7.07
C ASP A 289 -6.51 23.23 -7.82
#